data_ce2fe3d34e91b8a951468eca1c4dd5d3
#
_entry.id   ce2fe3d34e91b8a951468eca1c4dd5d3
#
_cell.length_a   1.000
_cell.length_b   1.000
_cell.length_c   1.000
_cell.angle_alpha   90.00
_cell.angle_beta   90.00
_cell.angle_gamma   90.00
#
_symmetry.space_group_name_H-M   'P 1'
#
loop_
_entity.id
_entity.type
_entity.pdbx_description
1 polymer ?
#
loop_
_entity_poly.entity_id
_entity_poly.type
_entity_poly.pdbx_seq_one_letter_code
_entity_poly.pdbx_strand_id
1 'polypeptide(L)'
;MNLNDYNIKVIASNVRDERLRNLLERYDDRIIVKSDNIAEFDLGVFRVLDNNGSYNFVENINGRSMRIYKNDYIIAAFGSRYSAQNLCGHLETVDSSFKYFTLLTNGGIVGICDESPIYKGSPTRLECCGLLYYEGEKLNTLNYYKKHEQHFKDVNIPLVLVCGTSGETGKTTTAITLIKQLTENFQLNVAGIKISGTGCMEDILEHKDAGSKYIADLSSAGVISSYTSYDNVKFAINEVLVSAKSNTCDVCVIKKY
;
A
#
# COMPACT_ATOMS: atom_id res chain seq x y z
N MET A 1 -24.91 -4.56 5.85
CA MET A 1 -25.07 -4.72 4.38
C MET A 1 -24.04 -5.74 3.92
N ASN A 2 -24.28 -6.43 2.81
CA ASN A 2 -23.31 -7.35 2.22
C ASN A 2 -22.39 -6.58 1.24
N LEU A 3 -21.16 -7.06 1.00
CA LEU A 3 -20.26 -6.43 0.01
C LEU A 3 -20.90 -6.44 -1.40
N ASN A 4 -21.68 -7.44 -1.72
CA ASN A 4 -22.40 -7.57 -3.00
C ASN A 4 -23.44 -6.46 -3.24
N ASP A 5 -23.84 -5.73 -2.21
CA ASP A 5 -24.74 -4.57 -2.35
C ASP A 5 -24.04 -3.35 -2.98
N TYR A 6 -22.71 -3.41 -3.12
CA TYR A 6 -21.88 -2.35 -3.68
C TYR A 6 -21.26 -2.78 -5.03
N ASN A 7 -21.40 -1.94 -6.04
CA ASN A 7 -20.71 -2.13 -7.32
C ASN A 7 -19.26 -1.59 -7.19
N ILE A 8 -18.35 -2.42 -6.66
CA ILE A 8 -16.96 -2.02 -6.43
C ILE A 8 -16.24 -1.79 -7.75
N LYS A 9 -15.79 -0.58 -7.98
CA LYS A 9 -15.02 -0.16 -9.15
C LYS A 9 -13.58 -0.66 -9.11
N VAL A 10 -12.95 -0.57 -7.94
CA VAL A 10 -11.55 -0.92 -7.76
C VAL A 10 -11.24 -1.31 -6.31
N ILE A 11 -10.41 -2.34 -6.16
CA ILE A 11 -9.71 -2.66 -4.93
C ILE A 11 -8.32 -2.03 -5.04
N ALA A 12 -7.97 -1.19 -4.09
CA ALA A 12 -6.74 -0.42 -4.12
C ALA A 12 -5.48 -1.31 -4.00
N SER A 13 -4.38 -0.86 -4.60
CA SER A 13 -3.12 -1.61 -4.72
C SER A 13 -2.41 -1.86 -3.39
N ASN A 14 -2.76 -1.15 -2.33
CA ASN A 14 -2.23 -1.41 -0.99
C ASN A 14 -2.79 -2.68 -0.33
N VAL A 15 -3.84 -3.30 -0.90
CA VAL A 15 -4.34 -4.62 -0.49
C VAL A 15 -3.51 -5.70 -1.17
N ARG A 16 -2.32 -6.03 -0.61
CA ARG A 16 -1.32 -6.92 -1.24
C ARG A 16 -1.46 -8.39 -0.89
N ASP A 17 -1.97 -8.77 0.28
CA ASP A 17 -2.13 -10.17 0.67
C ASP A 17 -3.05 -10.90 -0.33
N GLU A 18 -2.54 -11.95 -0.96
CA GLU A 18 -3.23 -12.67 -2.03
C GLU A 18 -4.54 -13.33 -1.53
N ARG A 19 -4.57 -13.82 -0.31
CA ARG A 19 -5.76 -14.47 0.28
C ARG A 19 -6.85 -13.42 0.52
N LEU A 20 -6.46 -12.26 1.09
CA LEU A 20 -7.36 -11.14 1.30
C LEU A 20 -7.91 -10.61 -0.02
N ARG A 21 -7.04 -10.47 -1.01
CA ARG A 21 -7.39 -10.04 -2.36
C ARG A 21 -8.36 -11.00 -3.04
N ASN A 22 -8.06 -12.31 -3.01
CA ASN A 22 -8.91 -13.34 -3.59
C ASN A 22 -10.30 -13.39 -2.93
N LEU A 23 -10.36 -13.16 -1.62
CA LEU A 23 -11.61 -13.06 -0.87
C LEU A 23 -12.46 -11.87 -1.36
N LEU A 24 -11.85 -10.71 -1.53
CA LEU A 24 -12.52 -9.49 -1.99
C LEU A 24 -12.93 -9.56 -3.46
N GLU A 25 -12.08 -10.10 -4.34
CA GLU A 25 -12.36 -10.22 -5.79
C GLU A 25 -13.48 -11.22 -6.11
N ARG A 26 -13.66 -12.25 -5.26
CA ARG A 26 -14.75 -13.22 -5.42
C ARG A 26 -16.08 -12.70 -4.91
N TYR A 27 -16.09 -11.54 -4.27
CA TYR A 27 -17.30 -11.00 -3.64
C TYR A 27 -17.97 -12.03 -2.72
N ASP A 28 -17.16 -12.68 -1.87
CA ASP A 28 -17.66 -13.69 -0.94
C ASP A 28 -18.84 -13.13 -0.15
N ASP A 29 -19.97 -13.85 -0.15
CA ASP A 29 -21.23 -13.42 0.45
C ASP A 29 -21.19 -13.31 1.99
N ARG A 30 -20.15 -13.87 2.61
CA ARG A 30 -19.87 -13.73 4.05
C ARG A 30 -19.20 -12.41 4.40
N ILE A 31 -18.78 -11.62 3.40
CA ILE A 31 -18.21 -10.30 3.66
C ILE A 31 -19.35 -9.32 3.93
N ILE A 32 -19.35 -8.78 5.14
CA ILE A 32 -20.31 -7.76 5.55
C ILE A 32 -19.65 -6.39 5.70
N VAL A 33 -20.42 -5.35 5.43
CA VAL A 33 -20.04 -3.95 5.59
C VAL A 33 -20.82 -3.36 6.75
N LYS A 34 -20.13 -2.92 7.81
CA LYS A 34 -20.77 -2.32 8.98
C LYS A 34 -19.99 -1.15 9.55
N SER A 35 -20.69 -0.22 10.20
CA SER A 35 -20.08 0.85 10.98
C SER A 35 -19.42 0.29 12.23
N ASP A 36 -18.18 0.71 12.47
CA ASP A 36 -17.42 0.41 13.68
C ASP A 36 -16.33 1.47 13.87
N ASN A 37 -15.64 1.45 15.02
CA ASN A 37 -14.48 2.28 15.26
C ASN A 37 -13.37 1.94 14.27
N ILE A 38 -12.77 2.98 13.72
CA ILE A 38 -11.77 2.89 12.67
C ILE A 38 -10.38 2.79 13.30
N ALA A 39 -9.58 1.84 12.83
CA ALA A 39 -8.18 1.70 13.17
C ALA A 39 -7.29 1.75 11.92
N GLU A 40 -6.01 1.99 12.13
CA GLU A 40 -5.01 1.95 11.06
C GLU A 40 -4.98 0.58 10.39
N PHE A 41 -4.89 0.58 9.07
CA PHE A 41 -4.90 -0.61 8.21
C PHE A 41 -6.26 -1.31 8.05
N ASP A 42 -7.33 -0.83 8.67
CA ASP A 42 -8.68 -1.35 8.45
C ASP A 42 -9.11 -1.12 7.00
N LEU A 43 -9.78 -2.12 6.43
CA LEU A 43 -10.35 -2.01 5.10
C LEU A 43 -11.78 -1.47 5.16
N GLY A 44 -12.06 -0.51 4.29
CA GLY A 44 -13.40 0.07 4.15
C GLY A 44 -13.90 0.09 2.72
N VAL A 45 -15.22 0.19 2.59
CA VAL A 45 -15.90 0.56 1.34
C VAL A 45 -16.13 2.07 1.36
N PHE A 46 -15.69 2.74 0.30
CA PHE A 46 -15.79 4.18 0.18
C PHE A 46 -16.53 4.57 -1.08
N ARG A 47 -17.48 5.50 -0.95
CA ARG A 47 -18.13 6.16 -2.06
C ARG A 47 -17.39 7.44 -2.43
N VAL A 48 -17.05 7.63 -3.69
CA VAL A 48 -16.43 8.85 -4.21
C VAL A 48 -17.45 9.98 -4.25
N LEU A 49 -17.20 11.07 -3.54
CA LEU A 49 -18.10 12.24 -3.47
C LEU A 49 -17.83 13.23 -4.61
N ASP A 50 -16.57 13.38 -4.99
CA ASP A 50 -16.14 14.17 -6.14
C ASP A 50 -14.87 13.57 -6.74
N ASN A 51 -14.57 13.93 -7.97
CA ASN A 51 -13.39 13.46 -8.71
C ASN A 51 -12.57 14.60 -9.32
N ASN A 52 -12.78 15.81 -8.85
CA ASN A 52 -12.03 16.99 -9.27
C ASN A 52 -10.74 17.18 -8.46
N GLY A 53 -10.46 16.25 -7.56
CA GLY A 53 -9.37 16.31 -6.61
C GLY A 53 -8.02 15.88 -7.16
N SER A 54 -7.03 16.00 -6.30
CA SER A 54 -5.61 15.70 -6.58
C SER A 54 -5.39 14.26 -7.02
N TYR A 55 -6.13 13.33 -6.44
CA TYR A 55 -6.10 11.91 -6.77
C TYR A 55 -7.45 11.49 -7.33
N ASN A 56 -7.62 11.60 -8.64
CA ASN A 56 -8.81 11.15 -9.37
C ASN A 56 -8.61 9.78 -10.03
N PHE A 57 -7.56 9.08 -9.63
CA PHE A 57 -7.25 7.71 -10.00
C PHE A 57 -6.96 6.90 -8.74
N VAL A 58 -7.33 5.63 -8.77
CA VAL A 58 -6.89 4.62 -7.79
C VAL A 58 -6.15 3.54 -8.56
N GLU A 59 -4.99 3.19 -8.08
CA GLU A 59 -4.20 2.10 -8.61
C GLU A 59 -4.79 0.78 -8.11
N ASN A 60 -5.08 -0.13 -9.03
CA ASN A 60 -5.56 -1.45 -8.67
C ASN A 60 -4.39 -2.39 -8.30
N ILE A 61 -4.74 -3.57 -7.84
CA ILE A 61 -3.79 -4.61 -7.42
C ILE A 61 -2.79 -5.07 -8.49
N ASN A 62 -3.04 -4.75 -9.76
CA ASN A 62 -2.13 -5.06 -10.87
C ASN A 62 -1.26 -3.84 -11.26
N GLY A 63 -1.30 -2.76 -10.49
CA GLY A 63 -0.56 -1.52 -10.77
C GLY A 63 -1.21 -0.62 -11.84
N ARG A 64 -2.41 -0.98 -12.33
CA ARG A 64 -3.12 -0.14 -13.30
C ARG A 64 -3.82 1.02 -12.60
N SER A 65 -3.53 2.26 -13.00
CA SER A 65 -4.27 3.45 -12.59
C SER A 65 -5.67 3.46 -13.21
N MET A 66 -6.70 3.39 -12.38
CA MET A 66 -8.11 3.41 -12.78
C MET A 66 -8.74 4.73 -12.37
N ARG A 67 -9.30 5.46 -13.34
CA ARG A 67 -10.02 6.70 -13.07
C ARG A 67 -11.27 6.41 -12.26
N ILE A 68 -11.45 7.17 -11.17
CA ILE A 68 -12.64 7.12 -10.32
C ILE A 68 -13.54 8.33 -10.62
N TYR A 69 -14.84 8.13 -10.49
CA TYR A 69 -15.86 9.14 -10.73
C TYR A 69 -16.79 9.26 -9.52
N LYS A 70 -17.49 10.36 -9.44
CA LYS A 70 -18.53 10.56 -8.42
C LYS A 70 -19.50 9.38 -8.41
N ASN A 71 -19.78 8.87 -7.20
CA ASN A 71 -20.59 7.69 -6.89
C ASN A 71 -19.95 6.33 -7.24
N ASP A 72 -18.72 6.27 -7.74
CA ASP A 72 -17.99 5.00 -7.76
C ASP A 72 -17.71 4.53 -6.33
N TYR A 73 -17.70 3.21 -6.13
CA TYR A 73 -17.29 2.58 -4.87
C TYR A 73 -15.91 1.98 -5.02
N ILE A 74 -15.07 2.18 -4.01
CA ILE A 74 -13.71 1.64 -3.94
C ILE A 74 -13.50 0.91 -2.62
N ILE A 75 -12.64 -0.10 -2.62
CA ILE A 75 -12.09 -0.69 -1.40
C ILE A 75 -10.68 -0.15 -1.21
N ALA A 76 -10.42 0.41 -0.04
CA ALA A 76 -9.15 1.03 0.32
C ALA A 76 -8.88 0.85 1.82
N ALA A 77 -7.67 1.18 2.27
CA ALA A 77 -7.27 1.01 3.66
C ALA A 77 -7.05 2.34 4.35
N PHE A 78 -7.40 2.41 5.63
CA PHE A 78 -7.15 3.57 6.47
C PHE A 78 -5.69 3.67 6.88
N GLY A 79 -5.12 4.88 6.82
CA GLY A 79 -3.74 5.14 7.23
C GLY A 79 -3.32 6.59 7.10
N SER A 80 -2.08 6.86 7.48
CA SER A 80 -1.49 8.19 7.48
C SER A 80 -0.46 8.36 6.36
N ARG A 81 -0.27 9.61 5.94
CA ARG A 81 0.74 10.01 4.96
C ARG A 81 1.31 11.38 5.30
N TYR A 82 2.64 11.50 5.24
CA TYR A 82 3.33 12.78 5.29
C TYR A 82 4.23 12.94 4.06
N SER A 83 4.15 14.07 3.41
CA SER A 83 4.91 14.34 2.17
C SER A 83 5.11 15.84 1.98
N ALA A 84 6.33 16.26 1.66
CA ALA A 84 6.63 17.67 1.39
C ALA A 84 5.99 18.21 0.09
N GLN A 85 5.65 17.32 -0.85
CA GLN A 85 5.19 17.69 -2.20
C GLN A 85 3.83 17.14 -2.59
N ASN A 86 3.17 16.44 -1.68
CA ASN A 86 1.88 15.82 -1.94
C ASN A 86 0.93 16.04 -0.76
N LEU A 87 -0.26 15.43 -0.81
CA LEU A 87 -1.19 15.48 0.29
C LEU A 87 -0.55 14.93 1.56
N CYS A 88 -0.73 15.64 2.66
CA CYS A 88 -0.50 15.15 4.01
C CYS A 88 -1.84 14.88 4.69
N GLY A 89 -1.89 13.84 5.49
CA GLY A 89 -3.07 13.50 6.23
C GLY A 89 -2.79 12.36 7.21
N HIS A 90 -3.61 12.27 8.21
CA HIS A 90 -3.47 11.31 9.29
C HIS A 90 -4.77 10.54 9.51
N LEU A 91 -4.66 9.47 10.27
CA LEU A 91 -5.79 8.77 10.85
C LEU A 91 -5.72 8.97 12.36
N GLU A 92 -6.62 9.78 12.90
CA GLU A 92 -6.92 9.77 14.33
C GLU A 92 -7.89 8.63 14.64
N THR A 93 -7.97 8.24 15.91
CA THR A 93 -9.03 7.33 16.36
C THR A 93 -10.37 8.03 16.17
N VAL A 94 -11.09 7.65 15.14
CA VAL A 94 -12.38 8.24 14.77
C VAL A 94 -13.48 7.27 15.18
N ASP A 95 -14.49 7.79 15.84
CA ASP A 95 -15.65 6.98 16.15
C ASP A 95 -16.48 6.66 14.89
N SER A 96 -17.39 5.72 15.00
CA SER A 96 -18.23 5.22 13.91
C SER A 96 -19.19 6.27 13.31
N SER A 97 -19.31 7.46 13.92
CA SER A 97 -20.16 8.55 13.42
C SER A 97 -19.49 9.38 12.33
N PHE A 98 -18.15 9.39 12.27
CA PHE A 98 -17.40 10.14 11.27
C PHE A 98 -17.36 9.37 9.94
N LYS A 99 -17.77 10.02 8.87
CA LYS A 99 -17.98 9.37 7.57
C LYS A 99 -17.15 9.94 6.43
N TYR A 100 -16.59 11.14 6.57
CA TYR A 100 -15.99 11.87 5.46
C TYR A 100 -14.47 11.88 5.55
N PHE A 101 -13.84 11.30 4.55
CA PHE A 101 -12.40 11.10 4.48
C PHE A 101 -11.85 11.62 3.15
N THR A 102 -10.56 11.50 2.98
CA THR A 102 -9.82 11.94 1.80
C THR A 102 -8.96 10.80 1.26
N LEU A 103 -8.90 10.68 -0.05
CA LEU A 103 -7.94 9.81 -0.71
C LEU A 103 -6.55 10.48 -0.67
N LEU A 104 -5.65 9.97 0.14
CA LEU A 104 -4.31 10.54 0.37
C LEU A 104 -3.28 10.08 -0.67
N THR A 105 -3.50 8.93 -1.33
CA THR A 105 -2.62 8.39 -2.37
C THR A 105 -3.40 7.63 -3.43
N ASN A 106 -2.83 7.54 -4.63
CA ASN A 106 -3.39 6.67 -5.67
C ASN A 106 -3.37 5.18 -5.27
N GLY A 107 -2.44 4.77 -4.40
CA GLY A 107 -2.37 3.39 -3.88
C GLY A 107 -3.48 3.03 -2.89
N GLY A 108 -4.37 3.99 -2.54
CA GLY A 108 -5.56 3.72 -1.75
C GLY A 108 -5.38 3.91 -0.24
N ILE A 109 -4.55 4.84 0.22
CA ILE A 109 -4.55 5.27 1.62
C ILE A 109 -5.64 6.30 1.80
N VAL A 110 -6.48 6.09 2.82
CA VAL A 110 -7.59 6.96 3.19
C VAL A 110 -7.38 7.49 4.61
N GLY A 111 -7.55 8.80 4.79
CA GLY A 111 -7.41 9.47 6.08
C GLY A 111 -8.05 10.85 6.07
N ILE A 112 -7.75 11.64 7.09
CA ILE A 112 -8.16 13.05 7.21
C ILE A 112 -7.04 13.89 6.61
N CYS A 113 -7.34 14.71 5.60
CA CYS A 113 -6.34 15.58 4.97
C CYS A 113 -6.03 16.78 5.86
N ASP A 114 -4.76 16.95 6.22
CA ASP A 114 -4.26 18.11 6.98
C ASP A 114 -3.83 19.22 6.02
N GLU A 115 -3.08 18.85 4.97
CA GLU A 115 -2.52 19.80 4.02
C GLU A 115 -2.60 19.26 2.59
N SER A 116 -2.97 20.15 1.68
CA SER A 116 -2.94 19.93 0.24
C SER A 116 -2.15 21.06 -0.42
N PRO A 117 -1.06 20.76 -1.14
CA PRO A 117 -0.34 21.78 -1.90
C PRO A 117 -1.26 22.46 -2.92
N ILE A 118 -1.18 23.78 -3.02
CA ILE A 118 -2.07 24.61 -3.89
C ILE A 118 -2.10 24.09 -5.34
N TYR A 119 -0.96 23.67 -5.87
CA TYR A 119 -0.85 23.16 -7.24
C TYR A 119 -1.50 21.78 -7.46
N LYS A 120 -1.85 21.09 -6.40
CA LYS A 120 -2.57 19.79 -6.47
C LYS A 120 -4.09 19.95 -6.53
N GLY A 121 -4.60 21.14 -6.18
CA GLY A 121 -6.04 21.40 -6.09
C GLY A 121 -6.69 20.77 -4.86
N SER A 122 -8.01 20.74 -4.84
CA SER A 122 -8.76 20.16 -3.73
C SER A 122 -8.55 18.64 -3.66
N PRO A 123 -8.43 18.06 -2.48
CA PRO A 123 -8.32 16.60 -2.34
C PRO A 123 -9.62 15.88 -2.71
N THR A 124 -9.51 14.67 -3.26
CA THR A 124 -10.68 13.82 -3.56
C THR A 124 -11.34 13.35 -2.27
N ARG A 125 -12.62 13.69 -2.11
CA ARG A 125 -13.39 13.37 -0.91
C ARG A 125 -14.12 12.05 -1.06
N LEU A 126 -14.12 11.29 0.03
CA LEU A 126 -14.73 9.97 0.13
C LEU A 126 -15.73 9.93 1.29
N GLU A 127 -16.81 9.18 1.12
CA GLU A 127 -17.69 8.79 2.21
C GLU A 127 -17.44 7.33 2.56
N CYS A 128 -17.14 7.05 3.82
CA CYS A 128 -17.00 5.69 4.31
C CYS A 128 -18.41 5.07 4.47
N CYS A 129 -18.69 4.02 3.69
CA CYS A 129 -19.93 3.25 3.79
C CYS A 129 -19.89 2.25 4.94
N GLY A 130 -18.71 1.87 5.39
CA GLY A 130 -18.45 0.98 6.52
C GLY A 130 -17.16 0.20 6.35
N LEU A 131 -16.78 -0.50 7.41
CA LEU A 131 -15.63 -1.39 7.47
C LEU A 131 -15.99 -2.80 7.00
N LEU A 132 -15.02 -3.48 6.42
CA LEU A 132 -15.19 -4.85 5.93
C LEU A 132 -14.93 -5.87 7.03
N TYR A 133 -15.82 -6.86 7.11
CA TYR A 133 -15.73 -7.98 8.04
C TYR A 133 -15.92 -9.30 7.30
N TYR A 134 -15.18 -10.31 7.69
CA TYR A 134 -15.32 -11.66 7.19
C TYR A 134 -15.40 -12.63 8.37
N GLU A 135 -16.45 -13.45 8.43
CA GLU A 135 -16.72 -14.42 9.51
C GLU A 135 -16.64 -13.78 10.93
N GLY A 136 -17.08 -12.54 11.05
CA GLY A 136 -17.11 -11.80 12.32
C GLY A 136 -15.83 -11.02 12.64
N GLU A 137 -14.73 -11.27 11.94
CA GLU A 137 -13.45 -10.60 12.12
C GLU A 137 -13.31 -9.40 11.18
N LYS A 138 -12.80 -8.29 11.70
CA LYS A 138 -12.54 -7.09 10.93
C LYS A 138 -11.38 -7.33 9.95
N LEU A 139 -11.59 -7.01 8.67
CA LEU A 139 -10.53 -7.11 7.67
C LEU A 139 -9.56 -5.93 7.82
N ASN A 140 -8.32 -6.26 8.12
CA ASN A 140 -7.23 -5.33 8.33
C ASN A 140 -5.98 -5.87 7.64
N THR A 141 -5.28 -5.05 6.86
CA THR A 141 -4.18 -5.53 6.02
C THR A 141 -3.05 -6.16 6.82
N LEU A 142 -2.71 -5.57 7.99
CA LEU A 142 -1.65 -6.07 8.86
C LEU A 142 -2.06 -7.34 9.61
N ASN A 143 -3.28 -7.37 10.16
CA ASN A 143 -3.75 -8.51 10.94
C ASN A 143 -4.02 -9.75 10.07
N TYR A 144 -4.38 -9.54 8.80
CA TYR A 144 -4.61 -10.63 7.86
C TYR A 144 -3.32 -11.23 7.32
N TYR A 145 -2.21 -10.50 7.40
CA TYR A 145 -0.91 -10.96 6.93
C TYR A 145 -0.40 -12.16 7.73
N LYS A 146 0.03 -13.21 7.02
CA LYS A 146 0.61 -14.40 7.65
C LYS A 146 2.10 -14.17 7.89
N LYS A 147 2.48 -14.01 9.15
CA LYS A 147 3.88 -13.78 9.57
C LYS A 147 4.77 -14.97 9.24
N HIS A 148 6.01 -14.68 8.89
CA HIS A 148 7.06 -15.70 8.83
C HIS A 148 7.54 -16.08 10.25
N GLU A 149 7.91 -17.36 10.44
CA GLU A 149 8.51 -17.83 11.69
C GLU A 149 9.98 -17.41 11.82
N GLN A 150 10.65 -17.16 10.68
CA GLN A 150 12.05 -16.76 10.63
C GLN A 150 12.23 -15.27 10.89
N HIS A 151 13.35 -14.92 11.53
CA HIS A 151 13.78 -13.53 11.68
C HIS A 151 14.87 -13.20 10.66
N PHE A 152 14.91 -11.94 10.22
CA PHE A 152 15.94 -11.46 9.29
C PHE A 152 17.38 -11.71 9.80
N LYS A 153 17.61 -11.73 11.11
CA LYS A 153 18.92 -12.05 11.71
C LYS A 153 19.48 -13.40 11.22
N ASP A 154 18.59 -14.31 10.88
CA ASP A 154 18.92 -15.67 10.44
C ASP A 154 19.04 -15.76 8.90
N VAL A 155 18.83 -14.65 8.23
CA VAL A 155 18.82 -14.55 6.76
C VAL A 155 20.13 -13.89 6.30
N ASN A 156 21.07 -14.72 5.83
CA ASN A 156 22.32 -14.22 5.26
C ASN A 156 22.13 -13.89 3.76
N ILE A 157 21.72 -12.66 3.46
CA ILE A 157 21.59 -12.11 2.11
C ILE A 157 22.23 -10.72 2.07
N PRO A 158 23.14 -10.44 1.10
CA PRO A 158 23.73 -9.11 0.92
C PRO A 158 22.66 -8.04 0.67
N LEU A 159 22.83 -6.86 1.28
CA LEU A 159 21.93 -5.72 1.14
C LEU A 159 22.68 -4.53 0.51
N VAL A 160 22.10 -3.95 -0.52
CA VAL A 160 22.53 -2.67 -1.11
C VAL A 160 21.45 -1.63 -0.82
N LEU A 161 21.77 -0.66 0.04
CA LEU A 161 20.84 0.37 0.44
C LEU A 161 21.04 1.64 -0.40
N VAL A 162 20.03 2.04 -1.16
CA VAL A 162 19.98 3.29 -1.94
C VAL A 162 19.20 4.33 -1.16
N CYS A 163 19.93 5.29 -0.57
CA CYS A 163 19.39 6.39 0.24
C CYS A 163 19.54 7.73 -0.49
N GLY A 164 18.73 8.70 -0.10
CA GLY A 164 18.84 10.08 -0.57
C GLY A 164 18.22 11.04 0.44
N THR A 165 18.56 12.32 0.30
CA THR A 165 18.18 13.37 1.25
C THR A 165 16.73 13.85 1.12
N SER A 166 16.11 13.65 -0.05
CA SER A 166 14.73 14.08 -0.32
C SER A 166 14.07 13.26 -1.44
N GLY A 167 12.85 13.61 -1.82
CA GLY A 167 12.23 13.17 -3.07
C GLY A 167 13.05 13.61 -4.29
N GLU A 168 12.87 12.95 -5.43
CA GLU A 168 13.43 13.33 -6.75
C GLU A 168 14.97 13.47 -6.83
N THR A 169 15.71 12.82 -5.91
CA THR A 169 17.20 12.84 -5.90
C THR A 169 17.83 11.69 -6.71
N GLY A 170 17.08 11.04 -7.60
CA GLY A 170 17.58 9.97 -8.46
C GLY A 170 17.67 8.58 -7.82
N LYS A 171 17.11 8.38 -6.60
CA LYS A 171 17.14 7.06 -5.91
C LYS A 171 16.52 5.94 -6.73
N THR A 172 15.35 6.18 -7.33
CA THR A 172 14.67 5.18 -8.16
C THR A 172 15.53 4.81 -9.35
N THR A 173 16.05 5.81 -10.09
CA THR A 173 16.96 5.59 -11.21
C THR A 173 18.20 4.81 -10.81
N THR A 174 18.81 5.13 -9.66
CA THR A 174 19.98 4.40 -9.14
C THR A 174 19.63 2.95 -8.82
N ALA A 175 18.52 2.71 -8.13
CA ALA A 175 18.07 1.36 -7.78
C ALA A 175 17.82 0.52 -9.04
N ILE A 176 17.09 1.05 -10.02
CA ILE A 176 16.79 0.42 -11.31
C ILE A 176 18.09 0.07 -12.05
N THR A 177 19.03 1.02 -12.13
CA THR A 177 20.32 0.81 -12.79
C THR A 177 21.13 -0.31 -12.12
N LEU A 178 21.19 -0.32 -10.77
CA LEU A 178 21.84 -1.36 -10.00
C LEU A 178 21.21 -2.74 -10.25
N ILE A 179 19.88 -2.82 -10.14
CA ILE A 179 19.14 -4.06 -10.38
C ILE A 179 19.47 -4.60 -11.76
N LYS A 180 19.37 -3.76 -12.79
CA LYS A 180 19.66 -4.15 -14.17
C LYS A 180 21.08 -4.66 -14.34
N GLN A 181 22.08 -3.95 -13.81
CA GLN A 181 23.49 -4.38 -13.89
C GLN A 181 23.74 -5.70 -13.15
N LEU A 182 23.20 -5.87 -11.94
CA LEU A 182 23.36 -7.10 -11.17
C LEU A 182 22.70 -8.29 -11.86
N THR A 183 21.53 -8.08 -12.48
CA THR A 183 20.81 -9.13 -13.19
C THR A 183 21.46 -9.48 -14.53
N GLU A 184 21.78 -8.50 -15.38
CA GLU A 184 22.28 -8.74 -16.75
C GLU A 184 23.76 -9.14 -16.78
N ASN A 185 24.60 -8.43 -16.02
CA ASN A 185 26.04 -8.63 -16.09
C ASN A 185 26.59 -9.68 -15.11
N PHE A 186 25.94 -9.83 -13.95
CA PHE A 186 26.35 -10.75 -12.90
C PHE A 186 25.44 -11.97 -12.76
N GLN A 187 24.34 -12.03 -13.51
CA GLN A 187 23.35 -13.13 -13.50
C GLN A 187 22.80 -13.45 -12.12
N LEU A 188 22.68 -12.43 -11.25
CA LEU A 188 22.18 -12.59 -9.90
C LEU A 188 20.64 -12.51 -9.87
N ASN A 189 20.05 -13.30 -8.97
CA ASN A 189 18.63 -13.16 -8.61
C ASN A 189 18.46 -11.99 -7.65
N VAL A 190 18.02 -10.86 -8.14
CA VAL A 190 17.89 -9.61 -7.36
C VAL A 190 16.52 -9.48 -6.75
N ALA A 191 16.43 -9.09 -5.46
CA ALA A 191 15.23 -8.57 -4.86
C ALA A 191 15.23 -7.04 -4.92
N GLY A 192 14.21 -6.42 -5.53
CA GLY A 192 13.99 -4.98 -5.55
C GLY A 192 12.97 -4.58 -4.47
N ILE A 193 13.40 -3.89 -3.41
CA ILE A 193 12.59 -3.62 -2.21
C ILE A 193 12.49 -2.12 -1.95
N LYS A 194 11.27 -1.66 -1.60
CA LYS A 194 11.02 -0.29 -1.12
C LYS A 194 10.57 -0.32 0.34
N ILE A 195 11.33 0.33 1.23
CA ILE A 195 11.07 0.30 2.69
C ILE A 195 10.58 1.63 3.26
N SER A 196 10.12 2.55 2.44
CA SER A 196 9.62 3.85 2.90
C SER A 196 8.55 4.42 1.99
N GLY A 197 7.77 5.35 2.53
CA GLY A 197 6.66 5.98 1.82
C GLY A 197 5.38 5.15 1.88
N THR A 198 4.61 5.19 0.82
CA THR A 198 3.28 4.58 0.73
C THR A 198 3.24 3.45 -0.30
N GLY A 199 2.25 2.58 -0.18
CA GLY A 199 2.10 1.35 -0.95
C GLY A 199 1.63 1.51 -2.40
N CYS A 200 2.05 2.56 -3.13
CA CYS A 200 1.89 2.61 -4.58
C CYS A 200 2.86 1.67 -5.27
N MET A 201 2.42 1.00 -6.34
CA MET A 201 3.19 -0.04 -7.01
C MET A 201 4.26 0.48 -7.98
N GLU A 202 4.19 1.75 -8.38
CA GLU A 202 5.07 2.36 -9.38
C GLU A 202 6.54 1.97 -9.18
N ASP A 203 7.12 2.27 -8.01
CA ASP A 203 8.53 1.99 -7.72
C ASP A 203 8.89 0.50 -7.81
N ILE A 204 8.04 -0.38 -7.27
CA ILE A 204 8.35 -1.83 -7.27
C ILE A 204 8.13 -2.47 -8.64
N LEU A 205 7.21 -1.94 -9.45
CA LEU A 205 7.04 -2.37 -10.83
C LEU A 205 8.24 -1.96 -11.69
N GLU A 206 8.78 -0.74 -11.49
CA GLU A 206 10.05 -0.34 -12.14
C GLU A 206 11.22 -1.25 -11.75
N HIS A 207 11.29 -1.70 -10.48
CA HIS A 207 12.28 -2.72 -10.08
C HIS A 207 12.05 -4.05 -10.83
N LYS A 208 10.79 -4.45 -11.03
CA LYS A 208 10.45 -5.66 -11.80
C LYS A 208 10.88 -5.53 -13.26
N ASP A 209 10.60 -4.38 -13.89
CA ASP A 209 10.96 -4.09 -15.28
C ASP A 209 12.50 -4.08 -15.47
N ALA A 210 13.24 -3.71 -14.43
CA ALA A 210 14.70 -3.78 -14.40
C ALA A 210 15.26 -5.21 -14.25
N GLY A 211 14.39 -6.22 -14.08
CA GLY A 211 14.78 -7.63 -14.01
C GLY A 211 14.79 -8.23 -12.61
N SER A 212 14.25 -7.54 -11.58
CA SER A 212 14.15 -8.15 -10.26
C SER A 212 13.33 -9.44 -10.28
N LYS A 213 13.89 -10.50 -9.69
CA LYS A 213 13.20 -11.77 -9.48
C LYS A 213 12.07 -11.67 -8.45
N TYR A 214 12.29 -10.90 -7.41
CA TYR A 214 11.32 -10.61 -6.35
C TYR A 214 11.21 -9.11 -6.13
N ILE A 215 10.00 -8.63 -5.96
CA ILE A 215 9.72 -7.23 -5.64
C ILE A 215 8.83 -7.14 -4.41
N ALA A 216 9.07 -6.17 -3.55
CA ALA A 216 8.24 -5.92 -2.39
C ALA A 216 8.32 -4.47 -1.90
N ASP A 217 7.27 -4.05 -1.20
CA ASP A 217 7.26 -2.88 -0.34
C ASP A 217 6.66 -3.24 1.03
N LEU A 218 6.49 -2.27 1.92
CA LEU A 218 5.91 -2.51 3.23
C LEU A 218 4.47 -3.06 3.14
N SER A 219 3.72 -2.70 2.08
CA SER A 219 2.35 -3.22 1.87
C SER A 219 2.33 -4.71 1.57
N SER A 220 3.44 -5.26 1.05
CA SER A 220 3.60 -6.70 0.86
C SER A 220 3.58 -7.48 2.17
N ALA A 221 3.84 -6.81 3.30
CA ALA A 221 3.73 -7.34 4.66
C ALA A 221 2.54 -6.72 5.44
N GLY A 222 1.56 -6.16 4.75
CA GLY A 222 0.36 -5.60 5.34
C GLY A 222 0.49 -4.18 5.91
N VAL A 223 1.67 -3.58 5.90
CA VAL A 223 1.93 -2.20 6.37
C VAL A 223 1.88 -1.24 5.20
N ILE A 224 0.74 -0.59 4.98
CA ILE A 224 0.45 0.21 3.78
C ILE A 224 1.20 1.54 3.69
N SER A 225 1.81 1.98 4.79
CA SER A 225 2.53 3.25 4.88
C SER A 225 3.64 3.15 5.92
N SER A 226 4.78 3.81 5.65
CA SER A 226 5.84 3.96 6.66
C SER A 226 5.55 5.03 7.72
N TYR A 227 4.43 5.73 7.59
CA TYR A 227 3.96 6.74 8.56
C TYR A 227 3.05 6.08 9.60
N THR A 228 3.61 5.12 10.30
CA THR A 228 3.00 4.33 11.36
C THR A 228 4.02 4.08 12.47
N SER A 229 3.73 3.23 13.44
CA SER A 229 4.66 2.91 14.54
C SER A 229 5.97 2.30 14.03
N TYR A 230 7.05 2.57 14.77
CA TYR A 230 8.36 1.97 14.48
C TYR A 230 8.29 0.43 14.42
N ASP A 231 7.51 -0.17 15.32
CA ASP A 231 7.38 -1.63 15.38
C ASP A 231 6.70 -2.21 14.14
N ASN A 232 5.69 -1.55 13.60
CA ASN A 232 5.04 -1.95 12.35
C ASN A 232 6.02 -1.88 11.16
N VAL A 233 6.78 -0.78 11.06
CA VAL A 233 7.78 -0.62 9.99
C VAL A 233 8.88 -1.67 10.11
N LYS A 234 9.42 -1.88 11.32
CA LYS A 234 10.44 -2.89 11.60
C LYS A 234 9.95 -4.30 11.28
N PHE A 235 8.72 -4.61 11.67
CA PHE A 235 8.06 -5.87 11.33
C PHE A 235 8.01 -6.05 9.81
N ALA A 236 7.46 -5.08 9.06
CA ALA A 236 7.33 -5.21 7.61
C ALA A 236 8.68 -5.35 6.90
N ILE A 237 9.71 -4.62 7.32
CA ILE A 237 11.07 -4.77 6.79
C ILE A 237 11.58 -6.19 7.01
N ASN A 238 11.41 -6.75 8.22
CA ASN A 238 11.78 -8.13 8.51
C ASN A 238 11.11 -9.10 7.54
N GLU A 239 9.79 -8.99 7.40
CA GLU A 239 8.98 -9.90 6.57
C GLU A 239 9.36 -9.86 5.09
N VAL A 240 9.57 -8.67 4.52
CA VAL A 240 9.96 -8.57 3.09
C VAL A 240 11.37 -9.09 2.82
N LEU A 241 12.30 -8.96 3.78
CA LEU A 241 13.66 -9.48 3.66
C LEU A 241 13.69 -11.01 3.79
N VAL A 242 12.92 -11.58 4.72
CA VAL A 242 12.75 -13.03 4.84
C VAL A 242 12.12 -13.59 3.57
N SER A 243 11.10 -12.93 3.03
CA SER A 243 10.47 -13.31 1.77
C SER A 243 11.44 -13.28 0.59
N ALA A 244 12.33 -12.27 0.51
CA ALA A 244 13.35 -12.21 -0.54
C ALA A 244 14.26 -13.45 -0.50
N LYS A 245 14.67 -13.90 0.68
CA LYS A 245 15.47 -15.13 0.86
C LYS A 245 14.68 -16.37 0.46
N SER A 246 13.43 -16.47 0.89
CA SER A 246 12.54 -17.60 0.55
C SER A 246 12.32 -17.70 -0.97
N ASN A 247 12.38 -16.57 -1.69
CA ASN A 247 12.34 -16.51 -3.15
C ASN A 247 13.71 -16.73 -3.81
N THR A 248 14.70 -17.25 -3.09
CA THR A 248 16.04 -17.58 -3.61
C THR A 248 16.76 -16.41 -4.27
N CYS A 249 16.62 -15.20 -3.72
CA CYS A 249 17.38 -14.05 -4.15
C CYS A 249 18.81 -14.08 -3.58
N ASP A 250 19.77 -13.64 -4.40
CA ASP A 250 21.19 -13.60 -4.05
C ASP A 250 21.56 -12.27 -3.38
N VAL A 251 20.83 -11.19 -3.68
CA VAL A 251 21.07 -9.84 -3.16
C VAL A 251 19.77 -9.06 -3.12
N CYS A 252 19.64 -8.14 -2.14
CA CYS A 252 18.54 -7.16 -2.06
C CYS A 252 19.05 -5.76 -2.42
N VAL A 253 18.41 -5.10 -3.38
CA VAL A 253 18.53 -3.66 -3.62
C VAL A 253 17.36 -2.96 -2.95
N ILE A 254 17.67 -2.16 -1.94
CA ILE A 254 16.68 -1.55 -1.06
C ILE A 254 16.65 -0.04 -1.28
N LYS A 255 15.48 0.49 -1.67
CA LYS A 255 15.25 1.92 -1.81
C LYS A 255 14.64 2.49 -0.52
N LYS A 256 15.25 3.59 -0.01
CA LYS A 256 14.76 4.35 1.15
C LYS A 256 14.76 5.85 0.85
N TYR A 257 13.70 6.56 1.28
CA TYR A 257 13.67 8.02 1.33
C TYR A 257 14.44 8.54 2.52
#